data_76089f0ccd89c874c4c2c8531c58b2c4
#
_entry.id   76089f0ccd89c874c4c2c8531c58b2c4
#
_cell.length_a   1.000
_cell.length_b   1.000
_cell.length_c   1.000
_cell.angle_alpha   90.00
_cell.angle_beta   90.00
_cell.angle_gamma   90.00
#
_symmetry.space_group_name_H-M   'P 1'
#
loop_
_entity.id
_entity.type
_entity.pdbx_description
1 polymer ?
#
loop_
_entity_poly.entity_id
_entity_poly.type
_entity_poly.pdbx_seq_one_letter_code
_entity_poly.pdbx_strand_id
1 'polypeptide(L)'
;MSVIQKLIDDQDNQDLKAYNEVLSEDYYWLRHSTGEKVPRDELSKWLISPDAPKTESSRIIYENDEIGVAHYFISFKDGSRQAVLVAYIIKDGKIIRSETGATNIPK
;
A
#
# COMPACT_ATOMS: atom_id res chain seq x y z
N MET A 1 -17.93 5.87 1.12
CA MET A 1 -16.58 6.27 1.52
C MET A 1 -15.57 5.24 1.02
N SER A 2 -14.45 5.70 0.48
CA SER A 2 -13.45 4.79 -0.08
C SER A 2 -12.49 4.29 1.00
N VAL A 3 -12.43 2.98 1.20
CA VAL A 3 -11.47 2.36 2.12
C VAL A 3 -10.05 2.56 1.62
N ILE A 4 -9.85 2.46 0.30
CA ILE A 4 -8.53 2.63 -0.31
C ILE A 4 -8.07 4.08 -0.21
N GLN A 5 -8.96 5.05 -0.43
CA GLN A 5 -8.59 6.46 -0.29
C GLN A 5 -8.16 6.76 1.14
N LYS A 6 -8.86 6.20 2.12
CA LYS A 6 -8.48 6.36 3.52
C LYS A 6 -7.09 5.77 3.79
N LEU A 7 -6.81 4.59 3.24
CA LEU A 7 -5.49 3.99 3.38
C LEU A 7 -4.39 4.88 2.79
N ILE A 8 -4.62 5.43 1.60
CA ILE A 8 -3.66 6.32 0.93
C ILE A 8 -3.42 7.57 1.80
N ASP A 9 -4.49 8.17 2.30
CA ASP A 9 -4.38 9.38 3.13
C ASP A 9 -3.63 9.10 4.43
N ASP A 10 -3.93 7.98 5.10
CA ASP A 10 -3.28 7.61 6.35
C ASP A 10 -1.78 7.31 6.12
N GLN A 11 -1.45 6.71 5.00
CA GLN A 11 -0.06 6.45 4.64
C GLN A 11 0.70 7.75 4.36
N ASP A 12 0.10 8.65 3.60
CA ASP A 12 0.72 9.94 3.26
C ASP A 12 0.94 10.80 4.51
N ASN A 13 0.02 10.71 5.47
CA ASN A 13 0.11 11.44 6.73
C ASN A 13 0.93 10.72 7.79
N GLN A 14 1.37 9.51 7.51
CA GLN A 14 2.09 8.63 8.44
C GLN A 14 1.33 8.45 9.77
N ASP A 15 0.01 8.36 9.68
CA ASP A 15 -0.87 8.15 10.82
C ASP A 15 -0.99 6.66 11.11
N LEU A 16 -0.09 6.15 11.94
CA LEU A 16 0.03 4.72 12.23
C LEU A 16 -1.25 4.12 12.81
N LYS A 17 -1.89 4.84 13.73
CA LYS A 17 -3.11 4.35 14.37
C LYS A 17 -4.24 4.19 13.35
N ALA A 18 -4.49 5.22 12.54
CA ALA A 18 -5.51 5.19 11.51
C ALA A 18 -5.19 4.13 10.45
N TYR A 19 -3.93 4.03 10.06
CA TYR A 19 -3.47 3.04 9.10
C TYR A 19 -3.77 1.61 9.58
N ASN A 20 -3.46 1.30 10.83
CA ASN A 20 -3.74 -0.02 11.41
C ASN A 20 -5.23 -0.31 11.57
N GLU A 21 -6.07 0.71 11.69
CA GLU A 21 -7.52 0.54 11.77
C GLU A 21 -8.13 0.14 10.42
N VAL A 22 -7.53 0.55 9.31
CA VAL A 22 -7.99 0.20 7.96
C VAL A 22 -7.59 -1.23 7.58
N LEU A 23 -6.48 -1.72 8.11
CA LEU A 23 -5.98 -3.07 7.84
C LEU A 23 -6.49 -4.04 8.89
N SER A 24 -6.88 -5.25 8.47
CA SER A 24 -7.28 -6.30 9.41
C SER A 24 -6.07 -6.79 10.20
N GLU A 25 -6.32 -7.45 11.35
CA GLU A 25 -5.24 -8.02 12.15
C GLU A 25 -4.45 -9.07 11.39
N ASP A 26 -5.11 -9.78 10.50
CA ASP A 26 -4.51 -10.86 9.69
C ASP A 26 -3.97 -10.35 8.36
N TYR A 27 -3.97 -9.04 8.15
CA TYR A 27 -3.52 -8.44 6.90
C TYR A 27 -2.08 -8.82 6.59
N TYR A 28 -1.81 -9.05 5.29
CA TYR A 28 -0.44 -9.14 4.79
C TYR A 28 -0.33 -8.48 3.43
N TRP A 29 0.88 -8.04 3.11
CA TRP A 29 1.24 -7.50 1.82
C TRP A 29 2.05 -8.56 1.06
N LEU A 30 1.53 -8.99 -0.10
CA LEU A 30 2.20 -9.96 -0.95
C LEU A 30 2.94 -9.22 -2.06
N ARG A 31 4.24 -9.44 -2.14
CA ARG A 31 5.07 -8.88 -3.20
C ARG A 31 5.18 -9.91 -4.33
N HIS A 32 4.66 -9.55 -5.51
CA HIS A 32 4.66 -10.48 -6.65
C HIS A 32 6.06 -10.85 -7.11
N SER A 33 7.01 -9.89 -7.05
CA SER A 33 8.37 -10.12 -7.54
C SER A 33 9.15 -11.15 -6.74
N THR A 34 8.85 -11.31 -5.44
CA THR A 34 9.61 -12.20 -4.54
C THR A 34 8.74 -13.29 -3.91
N GLY A 35 7.41 -13.13 -3.94
CA GLY A 35 6.49 -14.00 -3.21
C GLY A 35 6.48 -13.77 -1.70
N GLU A 36 7.17 -12.74 -1.24
CA GLU A 36 7.26 -12.42 0.18
C GLU A 36 5.93 -11.90 0.72
N LYS A 37 5.55 -12.34 1.93
CA LYS A 37 4.37 -11.86 2.65
C LYS A 37 4.81 -11.05 3.86
N VAL A 38 4.41 -9.79 3.91
CA VAL A 38 4.76 -8.87 4.99
C VAL A 38 3.53 -8.62 5.87
N PRO A 39 3.55 -9.04 7.15
CA PRO A 39 2.41 -8.83 8.03
C PRO A 39 2.19 -7.35 8.36
N ARG A 40 0.95 -7.04 8.80
CA ARG A 40 0.54 -5.67 9.10
C ARG A 40 1.51 -4.91 10.01
N ASP A 41 1.91 -5.53 11.11
CA ASP A 41 2.72 -4.82 12.10
C ASP A 41 4.14 -4.53 11.59
N GLU A 42 4.67 -5.39 10.75
CA GLU A 42 5.95 -5.18 10.10
C GLU A 42 5.88 -4.04 9.09
N LEU A 43 4.83 -4.03 8.28
CA LEU A 43 4.60 -2.97 7.31
C LEU A 43 4.39 -1.63 8.00
N SER A 44 3.66 -1.61 9.11
CA SER A 44 3.40 -0.39 9.87
C SER A 44 4.67 0.22 10.44
N LYS A 45 5.58 -0.60 10.93
CA LYS A 45 6.89 -0.12 11.42
C LYS A 45 7.69 0.53 10.29
N TRP A 46 7.62 -0.05 9.12
CA TRP A 46 8.33 0.50 7.96
C TRP A 46 7.74 1.84 7.52
N LEU A 47 6.44 2.01 7.64
CA LEU A 47 5.74 3.24 7.25
C LEU A 47 6.27 4.46 8.00
N ILE A 48 6.59 4.32 9.28
CA ILE A 48 7.10 5.43 10.10
C ILE A 48 8.62 5.53 10.09
N SER A 49 9.29 4.66 9.37
CA SER A 49 10.76 4.69 9.24
C SER A 49 11.19 5.93 8.45
N PRO A 50 12.30 6.58 8.82
CA PRO A 50 12.84 7.67 8.01
C PRO A 50 13.31 7.22 6.63
N ASP A 51 13.48 5.92 6.42
CA ASP A 51 13.88 5.34 5.14
C ASP A 51 12.68 4.94 4.27
N ALA A 52 11.45 5.17 4.74
CA ALA A 52 10.26 4.82 3.97
C ALA A 52 10.23 5.60 2.65
N PRO A 53 10.03 4.91 1.53
CA PRO A 53 9.93 5.59 0.24
C PRO A 53 8.67 6.44 0.17
N LYS A 54 8.69 7.46 -0.68
CA LYS A 54 7.54 8.34 -0.86
C LYS A 54 6.67 7.85 -2.01
N THR A 55 5.36 7.84 -1.78
CA THR A 55 4.39 7.57 -2.84
C THR A 55 3.99 8.87 -3.50
N GLU A 56 3.80 8.83 -4.81
CA GLU A 56 3.42 9.98 -5.62
C GLU A 56 2.33 9.61 -6.61
N SER A 57 1.45 10.55 -6.90
CA SER A 57 0.42 10.42 -7.94
C SER A 57 -0.46 9.18 -7.75
N SER A 58 -0.83 8.89 -6.52
CA SER A 58 -1.71 7.76 -6.22
C SER A 58 -3.08 7.97 -6.84
N ARG A 59 -3.61 6.92 -7.50
CA ARG A 59 -4.94 6.96 -8.08
C ARG A 59 -5.63 5.63 -7.91
N ILE A 60 -6.94 5.67 -7.71
CA ILE A 60 -7.77 4.47 -7.61
C ILE A 60 -8.33 4.19 -9.00
N ILE A 61 -8.02 3.02 -9.55
CA ILE A 61 -8.49 2.60 -10.86
C ILE A 61 -9.89 2.01 -10.77
N TYR A 62 -10.13 1.22 -9.72
CA TYR A 62 -11.42 0.57 -9.50
C TYR A 62 -11.56 0.22 -8.03
N GLU A 63 -12.79 0.29 -7.51
CA GLU A 63 -13.06 -0.12 -6.13
C GLU A 63 -14.53 -0.53 -5.98
N ASN A 64 -14.76 -1.66 -5.28
CA ASN A 64 -16.08 -2.03 -4.77
C ASN A 64 -15.89 -2.55 -3.34
N ASP A 65 -16.90 -3.20 -2.77
CA ASP A 65 -16.85 -3.66 -1.37
C ASP A 65 -15.91 -4.84 -1.14
N GLU A 66 -15.44 -5.48 -2.21
CA GLU A 66 -14.64 -6.71 -2.13
C GLU A 66 -13.22 -6.54 -2.65
N ILE A 67 -13.01 -5.65 -3.61
CA ILE A 67 -11.72 -5.50 -4.26
C ILE A 67 -11.49 -4.05 -4.67
N GLY A 68 -10.24 -3.63 -4.61
CA GLY A 68 -9.83 -2.35 -5.16
C GLY A 68 -8.53 -2.49 -5.91
N VAL A 69 -8.34 -1.63 -6.92
CA VAL A 69 -7.11 -1.58 -7.71
C VAL A 69 -6.64 -0.14 -7.76
N ALA A 70 -5.38 0.09 -7.44
CA ALA A 70 -4.80 1.41 -7.46
C ALA A 70 -3.42 1.39 -8.11
N HIS A 71 -2.96 2.55 -8.49
CA HIS A 71 -1.64 2.73 -9.08
C HIS A 71 -0.97 3.94 -8.45
N TYR A 72 0.32 3.82 -8.17
CA TYR A 72 1.11 4.95 -7.68
C TYR A 72 2.56 4.82 -8.13
N PHE A 73 3.30 5.92 -8.01
CA PHE A 73 4.74 5.91 -8.18
C PHE A 73 5.40 5.97 -6.83
N ILE A 74 6.54 5.33 -6.69
CA ILE A 74 7.28 5.30 -5.44
C ILE A 74 8.73 5.74 -5.72
N SER A 75 9.24 6.64 -4.87
CA SER A 75 10.59 7.18 -4.98
C SER A 75 11.42 6.72 -3.80
N PHE A 76 12.62 6.26 -4.07
CA PHE A 76 13.56 5.79 -3.05
C PHE A 76 14.67 6.82 -2.81
N LYS A 77 15.36 6.70 -1.68
CA LYS A 77 16.44 7.63 -1.30
C LYS A 77 17.57 7.69 -2.30
N ASP A 78 17.85 6.61 -3.00
CA ASP A 78 18.92 6.55 -4.01
C ASP A 78 18.54 7.22 -5.32
N GLY A 79 17.34 7.79 -5.41
CA GLY A 79 16.85 8.46 -6.61
C GLY A 79 16.15 7.53 -7.59
N SER A 80 16.08 6.24 -7.31
CA SER A 80 15.34 5.31 -8.16
C SER A 80 13.85 5.46 -7.94
N ARG A 81 13.07 5.09 -8.95
CA ARG A 81 11.60 5.14 -8.92
C ARG A 81 11.01 3.88 -9.50
N GLN A 82 9.82 3.53 -9.01
CA GLN A 82 9.04 2.41 -9.54
C GLN A 82 7.60 2.82 -9.78
N ALA A 83 6.98 2.21 -10.77
CA ALA A 83 5.53 2.27 -10.98
C ALA A 83 4.93 1.03 -10.32
N VAL A 84 3.94 1.21 -9.44
CA VAL A 84 3.37 0.13 -8.66
C VAL A 84 1.89 -0.02 -8.95
N LEU A 85 1.49 -1.23 -9.33
CA LEU A 85 0.10 -1.60 -9.45
C LEU A 85 -0.25 -2.47 -8.24
N VAL A 86 -1.33 -2.12 -7.54
CA VAL A 86 -1.72 -2.82 -6.32
C VAL A 86 -3.18 -3.25 -6.39
N ALA A 87 -3.43 -4.48 -5.97
CA ALA A 87 -4.78 -5.00 -5.77
C ALA A 87 -5.01 -5.18 -4.27
N TYR A 88 -6.12 -4.63 -3.78
CA TYR A 88 -6.53 -4.75 -2.39
C TYR A 88 -7.72 -5.68 -2.29
N ILE A 89 -7.66 -6.62 -1.36
CA ILE A 89 -8.82 -7.48 -1.05
C ILE A 89 -9.46 -6.93 0.20
N ILE A 90 -10.75 -6.62 0.12
CA ILE A 90 -11.51 -5.93 1.16
C ILE A 90 -12.56 -6.88 1.72
N LYS A 91 -12.72 -6.88 3.04
CA LYS A 91 -13.76 -7.64 3.72
C LYS A 91 -14.22 -6.87 4.95
N ASP A 92 -15.54 -6.71 5.08
CA ASP A 92 -16.17 -6.04 6.22
C ASP A 92 -15.59 -4.63 6.47
N GLY A 93 -15.30 -3.90 5.40
CA GLY A 93 -14.78 -2.54 5.48
C GLY A 93 -13.32 -2.43 5.82
N LYS A 94 -12.59 -3.55 5.85
CA LYS A 94 -11.15 -3.56 6.11
C LYS A 94 -10.39 -4.25 5.00
N ILE A 95 -9.14 -3.85 4.79
CA ILE A 95 -8.27 -4.48 3.81
C ILE A 95 -7.62 -5.68 4.47
N ILE A 96 -7.82 -6.86 3.90
CA ILE A 96 -7.27 -8.12 4.43
C ILE A 96 -6.00 -8.56 3.73
N ARG A 97 -5.75 -8.04 2.54
CA ARG A 97 -4.56 -8.38 1.75
C ARG A 97 -4.32 -7.31 0.70
N SER A 98 -3.07 -6.99 0.47
CA SER A 98 -2.62 -6.21 -0.69
C SER A 98 -1.65 -7.05 -1.51
N GLU A 99 -1.72 -6.95 -2.83
CA GLU A 99 -0.79 -7.62 -3.73
C GLU A 99 -0.23 -6.59 -4.69
N THR A 100 1.09 -6.52 -4.81
CA THR A 100 1.73 -5.50 -5.65
C THR A 100 2.61 -6.10 -6.72
N GLY A 101 2.55 -5.49 -7.92
CA GLY A 101 3.55 -5.65 -8.95
C GLY A 101 4.23 -4.31 -9.17
N ALA A 102 5.54 -4.29 -9.21
CA ALA A 102 6.31 -3.06 -9.37
C ALA A 102 7.22 -3.15 -10.60
N THR A 103 7.32 -2.04 -11.33
CA THR A 103 8.17 -1.93 -12.52
C THR A 103 9.15 -0.79 -12.31
N ASN A 104 10.43 -1.05 -12.53
CA ASN A 104 11.45 -0.01 -12.44
C ASN A 104 11.29 1.00 -13.56
N ILE A 105 11.39 2.29 -13.21
CA ILE A 105 11.33 3.36 -14.19
C ILE A 105 12.76 3.68 -14.62
N PRO A 106 13.07 3.66 -15.91
CA PRO A 106 14.40 4.02 -16.40
C PRO A 106 14.74 5.46 -16.04
N LYS A 107 15.98 5.69 -15.69
CA LYS A 107 16.47 7.05 -15.42
C LYS A 107 16.77 7.80 -16.69
#